data_a84522533253cb6d8be0b7b4d7df51a6
#
_entry.id   a84522533253cb6d8be0b7b4d7df51a6
#
_cell.length_a   1.000
_cell.length_b   1.000
_cell.length_c   1.000
_cell.angle_alpha   90.00
_cell.angle_beta   90.00
_cell.angle_gamma   90.00
#
_symmetry.space_group_name_H-M   'P 1'
#
loop_
_entity.id
_entity.type
_entity.pdbx_description
1 polymer ?
#
loop_
_entity_poly.entity_id
_entity_poly.type
_entity_poly.pdbx_seq_one_letter_code
_entity_poly.pdbx_strand_id
1 'polypeptide(L)'
;KKNPNINHTSPCSGKIKSIDYGEKRKILSINIENDKQYTQIDLENLNKIFSLSSIKNLNRESTKEIINEAGMWPLIRQRPFSKIPDLDSSPKSIFVSMKPTDPLSGDQLFILDYNSVGFIEGIDALSNLTDGDINIVLDVNQDPSMLDSLDKVKIHHFSGPHPSGNVGIHIHYIDPISSKDDTVWYLSVQDVCKIGRLFVDGVINTKKVISMGGPNCEKPSYLEIYNGTPLSHINDELELSIDNSSVLISGSVLSGTHINLDQTLDFYHESLSMLKNNQERYFLGWLLPGFDKFTLTNTFISKLFNSNHSIDHNMKNGSERAIVPIGLWEKVLPMDILPNFLVRSILAADIEDMEKLGIY
;
A
#
# COMPACT_ATOMS: atom_id res chain seq x y z
N LYS A 1 10.34 11.50 -16.52
CA LYS A 1 10.72 11.40 -17.94
C LYS A 1 10.02 10.27 -18.70
N LYS A 2 9.50 9.24 -18.00
CA LYS A 2 8.76 8.15 -18.68
C LYS A 2 7.33 8.56 -19.01
N ASN A 3 6.66 9.29 -18.11
CA ASN A 3 5.30 9.77 -18.29
C ASN A 3 5.24 11.29 -18.00
N PRO A 4 5.65 12.14 -18.92
CA PRO A 4 5.77 13.59 -18.69
C PRO A 4 4.41 14.29 -18.48
N ASN A 5 3.31 13.64 -18.84
CA ASN A 5 1.97 14.20 -18.76
C ASN A 5 1.27 13.93 -17.41
N ILE A 6 1.87 13.14 -16.53
CA ILE A 6 1.33 12.86 -15.21
C ILE A 6 1.82 13.92 -14.23
N ASN A 7 0.88 14.62 -13.63
CA ASN A 7 1.14 15.60 -12.59
C ASN A 7 1.29 14.94 -11.22
N HIS A 8 2.11 15.57 -10.38
CA HIS A 8 2.28 15.19 -8.98
C HIS A 8 2.04 16.41 -8.12
N THR A 9 1.22 16.29 -7.09
CA THR A 9 0.97 17.39 -6.17
C THR A 9 2.03 17.47 -5.08
N SER A 10 2.32 18.70 -4.63
CA SER A 10 3.13 18.92 -3.44
C SER A 10 2.35 18.54 -2.17
N PRO A 11 2.96 17.92 -1.18
CA PRO A 11 2.28 17.59 0.07
C PRO A 11 1.94 18.81 0.94
N CYS A 12 2.60 19.93 0.73
CA CYS A 12 2.38 21.19 1.46
C CYS A 12 2.70 22.41 0.60
N SER A 13 2.22 23.57 1.02
CA SER A 13 2.67 24.86 0.49
C SER A 13 4.05 25.23 1.00
N GLY A 14 4.85 25.96 0.21
CA GLY A 14 6.18 26.35 0.59
C GLY A 14 7.15 26.47 -0.56
N LYS A 15 8.46 26.32 -0.26
CA LYS A 15 9.55 26.46 -1.24
C LYS A 15 10.37 25.18 -1.32
N ILE A 16 10.76 24.79 -2.52
CA ILE A 16 11.73 23.70 -2.71
C ILE A 16 13.07 24.17 -2.14
N LYS A 17 13.54 23.46 -1.11
CA LYS A 17 14.83 23.71 -0.46
C LYS A 17 15.97 22.97 -1.15
N SER A 18 15.77 21.72 -1.48
CA SER A 18 16.74 20.91 -2.21
C SER A 18 16.06 19.80 -3.02
N ILE A 19 16.77 19.32 -4.04
CA ILE A 19 16.42 18.12 -4.80
C ILE A 19 17.65 17.23 -4.76
N ASP A 20 17.53 16.05 -4.16
CA ASP A 20 18.61 15.11 -4.01
C ASP A 20 18.58 14.09 -5.16
N TYR A 21 19.72 13.88 -5.76
CA TYR A 21 19.89 13.01 -6.91
C TYR A 21 20.78 11.82 -6.58
N GLY A 22 20.36 10.65 -6.97
CA GLY A 22 21.17 9.43 -6.98
C GLY A 22 21.87 9.20 -8.32
N GLU A 23 22.32 7.99 -8.51
CA GLU A 23 22.97 7.56 -9.76
C GLU A 23 22.13 7.89 -10.99
N LYS A 24 22.81 8.22 -12.10
CA LYS A 24 22.16 8.56 -13.39
C LYS A 24 21.12 9.68 -13.28
N ARG A 25 21.29 10.60 -12.33
CA ARG A 25 20.36 11.71 -12.04
C ARG A 25 18.93 11.26 -11.71
N LYS A 26 18.76 10.11 -11.10
CA LYS A 26 17.48 9.69 -10.52
C LYS A 26 17.18 10.60 -9.33
N ILE A 27 16.02 11.26 -9.31
CA ILE A 27 15.56 12.01 -8.14
C ILE A 27 15.31 11.01 -7.01
N LEU A 28 15.94 11.23 -5.87
CA LEU A 28 15.77 10.45 -4.64
C LEU A 28 14.76 11.12 -3.71
N SER A 29 14.91 12.43 -3.49
CA SER A 29 14.02 13.22 -2.66
C SER A 29 13.87 14.64 -3.18
N ILE A 30 12.74 15.26 -2.84
CA ILE A 30 12.49 16.70 -3.01
C ILE A 30 12.11 17.23 -1.64
N ASN A 31 12.98 18.07 -1.08
CA ASN A 31 12.78 18.67 0.23
C ASN A 31 12.07 20.01 0.09
N ILE A 32 10.95 20.16 0.76
CA ILE A 32 10.11 21.35 0.72
C ILE A 32 10.10 21.98 2.11
N GLU A 33 10.45 23.25 2.18
CA GLU A 33 10.29 24.04 3.39
C GLU A 33 8.84 24.52 3.49
N ASN A 34 8.08 23.92 4.42
CA ASN A 34 6.67 24.22 4.61
C ASN A 34 6.51 25.65 5.19
N ASP A 35 5.71 26.47 4.54
CA ASP A 35 5.38 27.84 4.98
C ASP A 35 4.29 27.89 6.05
N LYS A 36 3.71 26.75 6.41
CA LYS A 36 2.60 26.56 7.37
C LYS A 36 1.30 27.31 7.02
N GLN A 37 1.18 27.81 5.80
CA GLN A 37 -0.04 28.46 5.34
C GLN A 37 -1.03 27.48 4.74
N TYR A 38 -0.54 26.32 4.27
CA TYR A 38 -1.32 25.26 3.65
C TYR A 38 -2.20 25.76 2.50
N THR A 39 -1.69 26.74 1.76
CA THR A 39 -2.37 27.30 0.60
C THR A 39 -2.48 26.22 -0.47
N GLN A 40 -3.69 25.99 -0.93
CA GLN A 40 -3.95 25.07 -2.05
C GLN A 40 -3.98 25.84 -3.37
N ILE A 41 -3.76 25.14 -4.48
CA ILE A 41 -3.99 25.69 -5.80
C ILE A 41 -5.46 26.04 -5.91
N ASP A 42 -5.74 27.24 -6.39
CA ASP A 42 -7.10 27.64 -6.72
C ASP A 42 -7.57 26.84 -7.95
N LEU A 43 -8.48 25.93 -7.70
CA LEU A 43 -9.10 25.08 -8.72
C LEU A 43 -10.26 25.80 -9.43
N GLU A 44 -10.28 27.15 -9.48
CA GLU A 44 -11.34 27.91 -10.14
C GLU A 44 -11.55 27.51 -11.61
N ASN A 45 -10.50 27.08 -12.30
CA ASN A 45 -10.65 26.48 -13.61
C ASN A 45 -11.38 25.13 -13.57
N LEU A 46 -11.31 24.42 -12.45
CA LEU A 46 -12.12 23.23 -12.18
C LEU A 46 -13.53 23.61 -11.72
N ASN A 47 -13.75 24.77 -11.10
CA ASN A 47 -15.07 25.26 -10.68
C ASN A 47 -16.07 25.40 -11.85
N LYS A 48 -15.59 25.63 -13.06
CA LYS A 48 -16.46 25.57 -14.27
C LYS A 48 -16.98 24.15 -14.52
N ILE A 49 -16.23 23.13 -14.11
CA ILE A 49 -16.61 21.72 -14.24
C ILE A 49 -17.54 21.34 -13.09
N PHE A 50 -17.26 21.83 -11.87
CA PHE A 50 -18.09 21.59 -10.68
C PHE A 50 -19.49 22.24 -10.76
N SER A 51 -19.63 23.34 -11.48
CA SER A 51 -20.92 24.03 -11.59
C SER A 51 -21.94 23.35 -12.52
N LEU A 52 -21.55 22.32 -13.25
CA LEU A 52 -22.32 21.81 -14.37
C LEU A 52 -23.01 20.47 -14.19
N SER A 53 -22.62 19.61 -13.27
CA SER A 53 -23.35 18.34 -13.15
C SER A 53 -22.85 17.42 -12.02
N SER A 54 -23.71 16.53 -11.59
CA SER A 54 -23.35 15.35 -10.80
C SER A 54 -22.15 14.62 -11.44
N ILE A 55 -21.23 14.12 -10.63
CA ILE A 55 -20.04 13.33 -11.05
C ILE A 55 -20.45 12.21 -12.03
N LYS A 56 -21.62 11.63 -11.86
CA LYS A 56 -22.21 10.61 -12.74
C LYS A 56 -22.39 11.06 -14.20
N ASN A 57 -22.42 12.36 -14.45
CA ASN A 57 -22.58 12.94 -15.80
C ASN A 57 -21.24 13.32 -16.45
N LEU A 58 -20.13 13.23 -15.74
CA LEU A 58 -18.81 13.49 -16.30
C LEU A 58 -18.41 12.34 -17.24
N ASN A 59 -17.82 12.69 -18.37
CA ASN A 59 -17.23 11.70 -19.25
C ASN A 59 -15.83 11.28 -18.72
N ARG A 60 -15.31 10.18 -19.26
CA ARG A 60 -14.02 9.60 -18.88
C ARG A 60 -12.86 10.60 -18.99
N GLU A 61 -12.79 11.35 -20.09
CA GLU A 61 -11.68 12.27 -20.34
C GLU A 61 -11.69 13.44 -19.34
N SER A 62 -12.84 14.04 -19.08
CA SER A 62 -12.96 15.10 -18.07
C SER A 62 -12.61 14.60 -16.67
N THR A 63 -13.01 13.38 -16.31
CA THR A 63 -12.65 12.78 -15.02
C THR A 63 -11.13 12.58 -14.91
N LYS A 64 -10.48 12.09 -15.97
CA LYS A 64 -9.01 11.92 -16.03
C LYS A 64 -8.29 13.28 -15.91
N GLU A 65 -8.74 14.28 -16.66
CA GLU A 65 -8.16 15.62 -16.63
C GLU A 65 -8.20 16.20 -15.22
N ILE A 66 -9.35 16.18 -14.55
CA ILE A 66 -9.52 16.70 -13.19
C ILE A 66 -8.57 16.01 -12.21
N ILE A 67 -8.55 14.67 -12.19
CA ILE A 67 -7.69 13.90 -11.28
C ILE A 67 -6.21 14.18 -11.56
N ASN A 68 -5.82 14.28 -12.83
CA ASN A 68 -4.44 14.54 -13.21
C ASN A 68 -4.01 15.99 -12.94
N GLU A 69 -4.86 16.99 -13.23
CA GLU A 69 -4.55 18.39 -12.92
C GLU A 69 -4.39 18.64 -11.43
N ALA A 70 -5.17 17.96 -10.60
CA ALA A 70 -5.00 17.95 -9.15
C ALA A 70 -3.73 17.23 -8.68
N GLY A 71 -2.99 16.56 -9.58
CA GLY A 71 -1.83 15.76 -9.24
C GLY A 71 -2.14 14.51 -8.44
N MET A 72 -3.39 14.03 -8.51
CA MET A 72 -3.87 12.85 -7.76
C MET A 72 -3.88 11.57 -8.61
N TRP A 73 -3.59 11.65 -9.90
CA TRP A 73 -3.47 10.48 -10.78
C TRP A 73 -2.51 9.40 -10.23
N PRO A 74 -1.37 9.74 -9.60
CA PRO A 74 -0.47 8.76 -9.00
C PRO A 74 -1.04 7.93 -7.85
N LEU A 75 -2.20 8.29 -7.29
CA LEU A 75 -2.91 7.47 -6.29
C LEU A 75 -3.41 6.15 -6.90
N ILE A 76 -3.65 6.15 -8.21
CA ILE A 76 -4.10 4.96 -8.95
C ILE A 76 -2.88 4.10 -9.29
N ARG A 77 -2.98 2.81 -8.99
CA ARG A 77 -1.97 1.81 -9.32
C ARG A 77 -2.52 0.80 -10.33
N GLN A 78 -1.67 0.30 -11.18
CA GLN A 78 -2.01 -0.69 -12.21
C GLN A 78 -1.30 -2.02 -11.96
N ARG A 79 -2.01 -3.12 -12.20
CA ARG A 79 -1.44 -4.45 -12.44
C ARG A 79 -1.59 -4.80 -13.93
N PRO A 80 -0.65 -5.54 -14.50
CA PRO A 80 0.62 -6.00 -13.93
C PRO A 80 1.60 -4.86 -13.67
N PHE A 81 2.74 -5.19 -13.05
CA PHE A 81 3.93 -4.34 -12.82
C PHE A 81 3.81 -3.26 -11.74
N SER A 82 2.69 -3.11 -11.04
CA SER A 82 2.51 -2.11 -9.96
C SER A 82 2.99 -0.70 -10.32
N LYS A 83 2.64 -0.21 -11.50
CA LYS A 83 2.99 1.12 -11.99
C LYS A 83 1.80 2.09 -11.90
N ILE A 84 2.07 3.38 -12.07
CA ILE A 84 1.03 4.38 -12.33
C ILE A 84 0.52 4.15 -13.75
N PRO A 85 -0.80 4.05 -13.99
CA PRO A 85 -1.34 3.85 -15.32
C PRO A 85 -1.07 5.04 -16.25
N ASP A 86 -0.91 4.77 -17.53
CA ASP A 86 -0.82 5.81 -18.55
C ASP A 86 -2.19 6.49 -18.71
N LEU A 87 -2.23 7.81 -18.93
CA LEU A 87 -3.49 8.57 -19.03
C LEU A 87 -4.40 8.07 -20.16
N ASP A 88 -3.80 7.56 -21.24
CA ASP A 88 -4.54 7.04 -22.39
C ASP A 88 -5.06 5.60 -22.16
N SER A 89 -4.67 4.96 -21.05
CA SER A 89 -5.10 3.60 -20.74
C SER A 89 -6.48 3.56 -20.06
N SER A 90 -7.10 2.38 -20.11
CA SER A 90 -8.35 2.07 -19.42
C SER A 90 -8.25 0.67 -18.84
N PRO A 91 -8.65 0.46 -17.57
CA PRO A 91 -8.61 -0.85 -16.97
C PRO A 91 -9.86 -1.66 -17.35
N LYS A 92 -9.73 -2.98 -17.31
CA LYS A 92 -10.89 -3.86 -17.41
C LYS A 92 -11.74 -3.87 -16.14
N SER A 93 -11.12 -3.60 -14.99
CA SER A 93 -11.80 -3.45 -13.69
C SER A 93 -10.93 -2.66 -12.71
N ILE A 94 -11.55 -2.18 -11.62
CA ILE A 94 -10.87 -1.46 -10.55
C ILE A 94 -11.11 -2.16 -9.22
N PHE A 95 -10.07 -2.30 -8.41
CA PHE A 95 -10.13 -2.96 -7.10
C PHE A 95 -9.89 -1.98 -5.97
N VAL A 96 -10.72 -2.07 -4.94
CA VAL A 96 -10.54 -1.38 -3.66
C VAL A 96 -10.53 -2.44 -2.56
N SER A 97 -9.34 -2.71 -1.99
CA SER A 97 -9.20 -3.71 -0.93
C SER A 97 -9.36 -3.06 0.44
N MET A 98 -10.36 -3.55 1.18
CA MET A 98 -10.64 -3.15 2.56
C MET A 98 -10.27 -4.24 3.57
N LYS A 99 -9.60 -5.30 3.12
CA LYS A 99 -9.15 -6.42 3.94
C LYS A 99 -7.63 -6.54 3.96
N PRO A 100 -6.93 -5.72 4.73
CA PRO A 100 -5.50 -5.93 4.92
C PRO A 100 -5.25 -7.19 5.77
N THR A 101 -4.26 -7.97 5.40
CA THR A 101 -3.81 -9.15 6.18
C THR A 101 -2.35 -9.08 6.55
N ASP A 102 -1.68 -8.00 6.17
CA ASP A 102 -0.31 -7.75 6.59
C ASP A 102 -0.25 -7.53 8.10
N PRO A 103 0.77 -8.07 8.79
CA PRO A 103 0.97 -7.78 10.19
C PRO A 103 1.06 -6.28 10.46
N LEU A 104 0.38 -5.80 11.50
CA LEU A 104 0.36 -4.40 11.94
C LEU A 104 -0.31 -3.42 10.96
N SER A 105 -0.99 -3.91 9.93
CA SER A 105 -1.81 -3.04 9.07
C SER A 105 -3.02 -2.47 9.81
N GLY A 106 -3.43 -1.26 9.42
CA GLY A 106 -4.59 -0.59 9.99
C GLY A 106 -5.92 -1.20 9.55
N ASP A 107 -6.94 -1.07 10.39
CA ASP A 107 -8.31 -1.42 10.06
C ASP A 107 -8.86 -0.42 9.03
N GLN A 108 -9.18 -0.91 7.84
CA GLN A 108 -9.63 -0.07 6.73
C GLN A 108 -11.05 0.47 6.94
N LEU A 109 -11.90 -0.21 7.68
CA LEU A 109 -13.23 0.30 8.03
C LEU A 109 -13.12 1.45 9.04
N PHE A 110 -12.27 1.31 10.05
CA PHE A 110 -11.99 2.42 10.98
C PHE A 110 -11.45 3.65 10.25
N ILE A 111 -10.54 3.46 9.29
CA ILE A 111 -9.98 4.54 8.48
C ILE A 111 -11.05 5.16 7.57
N LEU A 112 -11.93 4.34 7.01
CA LEU A 112 -13.06 4.82 6.20
C LEU A 112 -14.04 5.63 7.04
N ASP A 113 -14.43 5.15 8.23
CA ASP A 113 -15.33 5.87 9.13
C ASP A 113 -14.76 7.24 9.54
N TYR A 114 -13.46 7.30 9.77
CA TYR A 114 -12.76 8.55 10.09
C TYR A 114 -12.75 9.53 8.90
N ASN A 115 -12.62 9.05 7.67
CA ASN A 115 -12.48 9.85 6.44
C ASN A 115 -13.58 9.54 5.40
N SER A 116 -14.80 9.25 5.82
CA SER A 116 -15.89 8.81 4.93
C SER A 116 -16.33 9.82 3.88
N VAL A 117 -16.04 11.11 4.10
CA VAL A 117 -16.38 12.17 3.15
C VAL A 117 -15.67 11.92 1.80
N GLY A 118 -16.47 11.84 0.74
CA GLY A 118 -15.97 11.64 -0.61
C GLY A 118 -15.85 10.18 -1.04
N PHE A 119 -16.10 9.18 -0.18
CA PHE A 119 -15.96 7.78 -0.60
C PHE A 119 -16.92 7.42 -1.75
N ILE A 120 -18.20 7.77 -1.63
CA ILE A 120 -19.21 7.48 -2.65
C ILE A 120 -18.85 8.21 -3.96
N GLU A 121 -18.52 9.48 -3.86
CA GLU A 121 -18.12 10.30 -5.00
C GLU A 121 -16.81 9.82 -5.64
N GLY A 122 -15.90 9.28 -4.85
CA GLY A 122 -14.68 8.64 -5.33
C GLY A 122 -15.00 7.40 -6.15
N ILE A 123 -15.91 6.56 -5.69
CA ILE A 123 -16.39 5.39 -6.42
C ILE A 123 -17.10 5.83 -7.72
N ASP A 124 -17.96 6.85 -7.67
CA ASP A 124 -18.61 7.38 -8.87
C ASP A 124 -17.58 7.91 -9.89
N ALA A 125 -16.56 8.63 -9.43
CA ALA A 125 -15.47 9.10 -10.30
C ALA A 125 -14.69 7.92 -10.92
N LEU A 126 -14.35 6.91 -10.14
CA LEU A 126 -13.67 5.72 -10.62
C LEU A 126 -14.53 4.94 -11.63
N SER A 127 -15.85 4.92 -11.45
CA SER A 127 -16.76 4.26 -12.38
C SER A 127 -16.79 4.88 -13.78
N ASN A 128 -16.41 6.15 -13.91
CA ASN A 128 -16.25 6.81 -15.19
C ASN A 128 -14.95 6.38 -15.92
N LEU A 129 -13.97 5.85 -15.19
CA LEU A 129 -12.66 5.48 -15.74
C LEU A 129 -12.61 4.08 -16.32
N THR A 130 -13.60 3.23 -16.04
CA THR A 130 -13.67 1.85 -16.54
C THR A 130 -15.03 1.54 -17.16
N ASP A 131 -15.05 0.63 -18.11
CA ASP A 131 -16.30 0.03 -18.62
C ASP A 131 -16.68 -1.23 -17.83
N GLY A 132 -15.77 -1.71 -16.99
CA GLY A 132 -15.97 -2.88 -16.14
C GLY A 132 -16.47 -2.54 -14.75
N ASP A 133 -16.33 -3.51 -13.86
CA ASP A 133 -16.84 -3.39 -12.48
C ASP A 133 -15.79 -2.75 -11.55
N ILE A 134 -16.30 -2.12 -10.49
CA ILE A 134 -15.49 -1.78 -9.32
C ILE A 134 -15.68 -2.90 -8.29
N ASN A 135 -14.59 -3.58 -7.95
CA ASN A 135 -14.58 -4.68 -7.02
C ASN A 135 -14.11 -4.22 -5.65
N ILE A 136 -15.00 -4.22 -4.66
CA ILE A 136 -14.67 -3.94 -3.26
C ILE A 136 -14.50 -5.26 -2.53
N VAL A 137 -13.36 -5.43 -1.87
CA VAL A 137 -13.06 -6.66 -1.13
C VAL A 137 -13.05 -6.41 0.36
N LEU A 138 -13.88 -7.17 1.08
CA LEU A 138 -14.11 -7.09 2.52
C LEU A 138 -13.70 -8.39 3.22
N ASP A 139 -13.57 -8.34 4.54
CA ASP A 139 -13.58 -9.56 5.36
C ASP A 139 -14.97 -10.18 5.40
N VAL A 140 -15.05 -11.49 5.57
CA VAL A 140 -16.33 -12.23 5.62
C VAL A 140 -17.29 -11.78 6.73
N ASN A 141 -16.77 -11.09 7.74
CA ASN A 141 -17.57 -10.58 8.86
C ASN A 141 -17.88 -9.07 8.74
N GLN A 142 -17.55 -8.45 7.62
CA GLN A 142 -17.76 -7.02 7.38
C GLN A 142 -18.84 -6.82 6.34
N ASP A 143 -19.80 -5.96 6.64
CA ASP A 143 -20.89 -5.61 5.74
C ASP A 143 -21.33 -4.15 6.01
N PRO A 144 -20.54 -3.17 5.54
CA PRO A 144 -20.86 -1.77 5.76
C PRO A 144 -22.02 -1.32 4.89
N SER A 145 -23.14 -0.97 5.52
CA SER A 145 -24.39 -0.54 4.85
C SER A 145 -24.24 0.63 3.88
N MET A 146 -23.18 1.42 4.00
CA MET A 146 -22.89 2.51 3.05
C MET A 146 -22.63 2.02 1.63
N LEU A 147 -22.24 0.75 1.45
CA LEU A 147 -21.97 0.16 0.14
C LEU A 147 -23.25 -0.25 -0.61
N ASP A 148 -24.36 -0.44 0.09
CA ASP A 148 -25.63 -0.88 -0.50
C ASP A 148 -26.21 0.14 -1.51
N SER A 149 -25.78 1.38 -1.43
CA SER A 149 -26.27 2.47 -2.29
C SER A 149 -25.45 2.67 -3.58
N LEU A 150 -24.38 1.87 -3.77
CA LEU A 150 -23.45 2.07 -4.88
C LEU A 150 -23.88 1.29 -6.12
N ASP A 151 -24.02 2.00 -7.22
CA ASP A 151 -24.20 1.40 -8.55
C ASP A 151 -22.85 0.91 -9.11
N LYS A 152 -22.86 -0.14 -9.94
CA LYS A 152 -21.65 -0.69 -10.62
C LYS A 152 -20.56 -1.22 -9.68
N VAL A 153 -20.88 -1.48 -8.42
CA VAL A 153 -19.96 -2.06 -7.45
C VAL A 153 -20.30 -3.53 -7.22
N LYS A 154 -19.27 -4.38 -7.21
CA LYS A 154 -19.37 -5.77 -6.77
C LYS A 154 -18.63 -5.93 -5.44
N ILE A 155 -19.35 -6.45 -4.46
CA ILE A 155 -18.79 -6.71 -3.13
C ILE A 155 -18.37 -8.18 -3.07
N HIS A 156 -17.14 -8.40 -2.63
CA HIS A 156 -16.54 -9.73 -2.48
C HIS A 156 -16.03 -9.91 -1.05
N HIS A 157 -16.27 -11.08 -0.49
CA HIS A 157 -15.82 -11.43 0.84
C HIS A 157 -14.70 -12.47 0.78
N PHE A 158 -13.58 -12.14 1.42
CA PHE A 158 -12.42 -13.02 1.51
C PHE A 158 -12.12 -13.35 2.97
N SER A 159 -11.59 -14.55 3.21
CA SER A 159 -11.13 -14.99 4.52
C SER A 159 -9.75 -15.64 4.39
N GLY A 160 -9.08 -15.79 5.52
CA GLY A 160 -7.81 -16.50 5.58
C GLY A 160 -6.65 -15.64 6.07
N PRO A 161 -5.50 -16.28 6.35
CA PRO A 161 -4.29 -15.60 6.78
C PRO A 161 -3.66 -14.83 5.61
N HIS A 162 -2.63 -14.03 5.92
CA HIS A 162 -1.79 -13.44 4.89
C HIS A 162 -1.24 -14.55 3.94
N PRO A 163 -1.27 -14.36 2.60
CA PRO A 163 -1.51 -13.11 1.85
C PRO A 163 -2.95 -12.91 1.32
N SER A 164 -3.98 -13.49 1.94
CA SER A 164 -5.37 -13.42 1.44
C SER A 164 -5.89 -11.99 1.24
N GLY A 165 -5.30 -10.99 1.90
CA GLY A 165 -5.64 -9.57 1.74
C GLY A 165 -4.86 -8.84 0.66
N ASN A 166 -3.94 -9.50 -0.02
CA ASN A 166 -3.18 -8.84 -1.09
C ASN A 166 -4.05 -8.67 -2.34
N VAL A 167 -4.05 -7.48 -2.91
CA VAL A 167 -4.84 -7.17 -4.10
C VAL A 167 -4.55 -8.11 -5.28
N GLY A 168 -3.32 -8.62 -5.41
CA GLY A 168 -2.98 -9.62 -6.42
C GLY A 168 -3.75 -10.93 -6.27
N ILE A 169 -4.01 -11.36 -5.03
CA ILE A 169 -4.86 -12.53 -4.75
C ILE A 169 -6.31 -12.25 -5.12
N HIS A 170 -6.81 -11.07 -4.79
CA HIS A 170 -8.18 -10.68 -5.16
C HIS A 170 -8.36 -10.65 -6.69
N ILE A 171 -7.42 -10.06 -7.40
CA ILE A 171 -7.43 -10.00 -8.87
C ILE A 171 -7.41 -11.42 -9.45
N HIS A 172 -6.52 -12.29 -8.94
CA HIS A 172 -6.41 -13.67 -9.42
C HIS A 172 -7.74 -14.45 -9.34
N TYR A 173 -8.51 -14.26 -8.27
CA TYR A 173 -9.76 -14.99 -8.08
C TYR A 173 -10.98 -14.33 -8.70
N ILE A 174 -11.01 -13.00 -8.83
CA ILE A 174 -12.20 -12.26 -9.25
C ILE A 174 -12.13 -11.93 -10.73
N ASP A 175 -10.99 -11.39 -11.17
CA ASP A 175 -10.81 -10.89 -12.55
C ASP A 175 -9.33 -11.06 -12.98
N PRO A 176 -8.90 -12.31 -13.21
CA PRO A 176 -7.50 -12.62 -13.44
C PRO A 176 -6.92 -11.94 -14.69
N ILE A 177 -5.67 -11.53 -14.58
CA ILE A 177 -4.87 -10.98 -15.68
C ILE A 177 -4.31 -12.14 -16.48
N SER A 178 -4.56 -12.16 -17.79
CA SER A 178 -4.12 -13.24 -18.69
C SER A 178 -2.98 -12.82 -19.63
N SER A 179 -2.71 -11.53 -19.76
CA SER A 179 -1.63 -11.02 -20.59
C SER A 179 -1.11 -9.66 -20.07
N LYS A 180 0.03 -9.22 -20.58
CA LYS A 180 0.60 -7.90 -20.24
C LYS A 180 -0.28 -6.71 -20.64
N ASP A 181 -1.16 -6.89 -21.61
CA ASP A 181 -2.05 -5.83 -22.12
C ASP A 181 -3.39 -5.81 -21.38
N ASP A 182 -3.65 -6.83 -20.58
CA ASP A 182 -4.82 -6.94 -19.74
C ASP A 182 -4.57 -6.22 -18.40
N THR A 183 -5.16 -5.06 -18.22
CA THR A 183 -4.82 -4.18 -17.10
C THR A 183 -5.96 -4.04 -16.10
N VAL A 184 -5.60 -4.12 -14.83
CA VAL A 184 -6.50 -3.91 -13.69
C VAL A 184 -5.92 -2.79 -12.83
N TRP A 185 -6.75 -1.86 -12.39
CA TRP A 185 -6.31 -0.80 -11.48
C TRP A 185 -6.72 -1.10 -10.04
N TYR A 186 -6.00 -0.51 -9.12
CA TYR A 186 -6.33 -0.62 -7.70
C TYR A 186 -5.92 0.63 -6.91
N LEU A 187 -6.66 0.88 -5.84
CA LEU A 187 -6.43 1.98 -4.92
C LEU A 187 -6.65 1.51 -3.48
N SER A 188 -6.11 2.27 -2.52
CA SER A 188 -6.52 2.17 -1.12
C SER A 188 -7.86 2.88 -0.89
N VAL A 189 -8.52 2.54 0.21
CA VAL A 189 -9.76 3.23 0.64
C VAL A 189 -9.54 4.72 0.81
N GLN A 190 -8.42 5.11 1.42
CA GLN A 190 -8.10 6.52 1.64
C GLN A 190 -7.93 7.29 0.33
N ASP A 191 -7.34 6.65 -0.67
CA ASP A 191 -7.11 7.29 -1.96
C ASP A 191 -8.41 7.46 -2.74
N VAL A 192 -9.36 6.53 -2.59
CA VAL A 192 -10.73 6.71 -3.09
C VAL A 192 -11.40 7.92 -2.45
N CYS A 193 -11.34 8.04 -1.11
CA CYS A 193 -11.89 9.20 -0.39
C CYS A 193 -11.25 10.52 -0.82
N LYS A 194 -9.93 10.55 -1.02
CA LYS A 194 -9.23 11.75 -1.50
C LYS A 194 -9.68 12.16 -2.89
N ILE A 195 -9.79 11.21 -3.82
CA ILE A 195 -10.31 11.48 -5.17
C ILE A 195 -11.74 12.02 -5.06
N GLY A 196 -12.60 11.41 -4.26
CA GLY A 196 -13.98 11.89 -4.12
C GLY A 196 -14.06 13.28 -3.52
N ARG A 197 -13.25 13.60 -2.51
CA ARG A 197 -13.20 14.97 -1.95
C ARG A 197 -12.84 16.03 -2.98
N LEU A 198 -11.97 15.70 -3.92
CA LEU A 198 -11.69 16.59 -5.04
C LEU A 198 -12.97 16.97 -5.79
N PHE A 199 -13.92 16.05 -5.94
CA PHE A 199 -15.19 16.30 -6.65
C PHE A 199 -16.28 16.89 -5.76
N VAL A 200 -16.21 16.73 -4.43
CA VAL A 200 -17.20 17.28 -3.48
C VAL A 200 -16.90 18.73 -3.15
N ASP A 201 -15.69 19.01 -2.73
CA ASP A 201 -15.29 20.30 -2.16
C ASP A 201 -14.08 20.97 -2.83
N GLY A 202 -13.55 20.36 -3.90
CA GLY A 202 -12.38 20.87 -4.61
C GLY A 202 -11.07 20.76 -3.83
N VAL A 203 -11.06 20.02 -2.71
CA VAL A 203 -9.90 19.95 -1.83
C VAL A 203 -8.93 18.86 -2.28
N ILE A 204 -7.67 19.24 -2.48
CA ILE A 204 -6.56 18.31 -2.68
C ILE A 204 -6.07 17.86 -1.29
N ASN A 205 -6.56 16.70 -0.82
CA ASN A 205 -6.16 16.18 0.47
C ASN A 205 -4.83 15.42 0.36
N THR A 206 -3.77 16.01 0.90
CA THR A 206 -2.42 15.42 0.94
C THR A 206 -2.11 14.68 2.23
N LYS A 207 -3.05 14.63 3.17
CA LYS A 207 -2.92 13.85 4.39
C LYS A 207 -3.25 12.37 4.16
N LYS A 208 -2.69 11.53 5.01
CA LYS A 208 -3.07 10.12 5.12
C LYS A 208 -3.12 9.67 6.57
N VAL A 209 -3.99 8.73 6.85
CA VAL A 209 -4.00 8.02 8.13
C VAL A 209 -3.08 6.81 8.01
N ILE A 210 -2.16 6.67 8.96
CA ILE A 210 -1.26 5.51 9.06
C ILE A 210 -1.52 4.79 10.38
N SER A 211 -1.34 3.47 10.37
CA SER A 211 -1.23 2.69 11.59
C SER A 211 0.22 2.67 12.06
N MET A 212 0.44 2.92 13.34
CA MET A 212 1.74 2.80 13.98
C MET A 212 1.68 1.69 15.04
N GLY A 213 2.58 0.73 14.96
CA GLY A 213 2.59 -0.41 15.88
C GLY A 213 3.84 -1.25 15.80
N GLY A 214 3.87 -2.29 16.64
CA GLY A 214 4.95 -3.27 16.70
C GLY A 214 5.51 -3.47 18.09
N PRO A 215 6.35 -4.50 18.31
CA PRO A 215 6.85 -4.88 19.62
C PRO A 215 7.69 -3.79 20.33
N ASN A 216 8.25 -2.87 19.57
CA ASN A 216 9.02 -1.73 20.10
C ASN A 216 8.26 -0.40 20.03
N CYS A 217 6.96 -0.44 19.78
CA CYS A 217 6.09 0.73 19.77
C CYS A 217 5.43 0.89 21.15
N GLU A 218 5.80 1.92 21.88
CA GLU A 218 5.25 2.17 23.23
C GLU A 218 3.77 2.59 23.20
N LYS A 219 3.38 3.31 22.15
CA LYS A 219 2.03 3.89 22.00
C LYS A 219 1.44 3.51 20.63
N PRO A 220 0.99 2.26 20.44
CA PRO A 220 0.33 1.89 19.17
C PRO A 220 -0.90 2.77 18.92
N SER A 221 -1.00 3.35 17.72
CA SER A 221 -2.04 4.34 17.41
C SER A 221 -2.23 4.51 15.89
N TYR A 222 -3.32 5.19 15.55
CA TYR A 222 -3.49 5.75 14.21
C TYR A 222 -3.06 7.22 14.22
N LEU A 223 -2.36 7.63 13.18
CA LEU A 223 -1.85 9.00 13.03
C LEU A 223 -2.31 9.58 11.69
N GLU A 224 -2.81 10.80 11.71
CA GLU A 224 -3.04 11.56 10.48
C GLU A 224 -1.80 12.42 10.21
N ILE A 225 -1.13 12.17 9.11
CA ILE A 225 0.10 12.86 8.71
C ILE A 225 0.00 13.39 7.28
N TYR A 226 0.74 14.45 6.99
CA TYR A 226 0.97 14.85 5.58
C TYR A 226 1.89 13.87 4.89
N ASN A 227 1.63 13.56 3.61
CA ASN A 227 2.56 12.78 2.81
C ASN A 227 3.95 13.43 2.83
N GLY A 228 4.99 12.63 3.04
CA GLY A 228 6.35 13.14 3.08
C GLY A 228 6.76 13.80 4.40
N THR A 229 5.98 13.70 5.48
CA THR A 229 6.42 14.13 6.82
C THR A 229 7.59 13.26 7.29
N PRO A 230 8.75 13.84 7.65
CA PRO A 230 9.86 13.09 8.24
C PRO A 230 9.47 12.45 9.57
N LEU A 231 9.97 11.24 9.85
CA LEU A 231 9.67 10.55 11.10
C LEU A 231 10.20 11.28 12.33
N SER A 232 11.27 12.07 12.20
CA SER A 232 11.76 12.91 13.29
C SER A 232 10.70 13.89 13.80
N HIS A 233 9.91 14.49 12.90
CA HIS A 233 8.82 15.37 13.30
C HIS A 233 7.70 14.62 14.03
N ILE A 234 7.38 13.41 13.58
CA ILE A 234 6.39 12.56 14.26
C ILE A 234 6.90 12.13 15.64
N ASN A 235 8.18 11.76 15.73
CA ASN A 235 8.83 11.39 16.97
C ASN A 235 8.82 12.53 18.00
N ASP A 236 9.16 13.74 17.55
CA ASP A 236 9.22 14.93 18.41
C ASP A 236 7.82 15.36 18.88
N GLU A 237 6.83 15.35 17.98
CA GLU A 237 5.46 15.77 18.29
C GLU A 237 4.75 14.81 19.24
N LEU A 238 5.00 13.50 19.10
CA LEU A 238 4.37 12.46 19.91
C LEU A 238 5.21 12.02 21.12
N GLU A 239 6.40 12.60 21.29
CA GLU A 239 7.36 12.21 22.32
C GLU A 239 7.61 10.69 22.34
N LEU A 240 7.80 10.14 21.13
CA LEU A 240 8.02 8.70 20.96
C LEU A 240 9.49 8.42 21.23
N SER A 241 9.94 7.93 22.27
CA SER A 241 11.36 7.62 22.59
C SER A 241 12.01 6.64 21.58
N ILE A 242 11.91 6.97 20.27
CA ILE A 242 12.50 6.15 19.21
C ILE A 242 14.01 6.34 19.25
N ASP A 243 14.70 5.30 19.57
CA ASP A 243 16.16 5.25 19.65
C ASP A 243 16.75 4.20 18.69
N ASN A 244 18.07 4.03 18.75
CA ASN A 244 18.80 3.05 17.96
C ASN A 244 18.46 1.58 18.31
N SER A 245 17.66 1.34 19.34
CA SER A 245 17.15 -0.01 19.66
C SER A 245 15.96 -0.41 18.80
N SER A 246 15.43 0.53 18.02
CA SER A 246 14.28 0.34 17.14
C SER A 246 14.71 0.17 15.70
N VAL A 247 14.09 -0.77 15.01
CA VAL A 247 14.09 -0.89 13.55
C VAL A 247 12.79 -0.33 13.04
N LEU A 248 12.85 0.72 12.22
CA LEU A 248 11.69 1.37 11.64
C LEU A 248 11.46 0.85 10.23
N ILE A 249 10.23 0.44 9.94
CA ILE A 249 9.84 -0.08 8.64
C ILE A 249 8.65 0.73 8.13
N SER A 250 8.84 1.40 7.00
CA SER A 250 7.74 1.96 6.23
C SER A 250 6.95 0.84 5.59
N GLY A 251 5.68 0.69 5.95
CA GLY A 251 4.83 -0.39 5.47
C GLY A 251 4.87 -1.66 6.33
N SER A 252 4.50 -2.77 5.72
CA SER A 252 4.44 -4.08 6.37
C SER A 252 5.83 -4.61 6.75
N VAL A 253 5.90 -5.35 7.85
CA VAL A 253 7.11 -6.08 8.26
C VAL A 253 7.56 -7.13 7.24
N LEU A 254 6.68 -7.56 6.33
CA LEU A 254 6.95 -8.58 5.32
C LEU A 254 7.50 -8.01 4.01
N SER A 255 7.06 -6.82 3.63
CA SER A 255 7.33 -6.23 2.30
C SER A 255 7.75 -4.77 2.34
N GLY A 256 7.79 -4.16 3.52
CA GLY A 256 8.12 -2.76 3.70
C GLY A 256 9.61 -2.45 3.55
N THR A 257 9.94 -1.18 3.67
CA THR A 257 11.29 -0.64 3.49
C THR A 257 11.83 -0.14 4.82
N HIS A 258 13.06 -0.50 5.16
CA HIS A 258 13.75 0.08 6.32
C HIS A 258 13.97 1.57 6.12
N ILE A 259 13.64 2.36 7.12
CA ILE A 259 13.80 3.82 7.11
C ILE A 259 14.43 4.30 8.41
N ASN A 260 15.08 5.47 8.32
CA ASN A 260 15.65 6.19 9.44
C ASN A 260 14.75 7.35 9.87
N LEU A 261 15.02 7.97 11.01
CA LEU A 261 14.24 9.10 11.54
C LEU A 261 14.20 10.33 10.63
N ASP A 262 15.22 10.56 9.84
CA ASP A 262 15.30 11.66 8.87
C ASP A 262 14.55 11.40 7.56
N GLN A 263 14.08 10.16 7.39
CA GLN A 263 13.33 9.74 6.20
C GLN A 263 11.82 9.81 6.44
N THR A 264 11.08 9.61 5.37
CA THR A 264 9.61 9.62 5.35
C THR A 264 9.07 8.25 5.02
N LEU A 265 7.79 8.00 5.31
CA LEU A 265 7.13 6.82 4.78
C LEU A 265 7.05 6.90 3.26
N ASP A 266 7.15 5.74 2.61
CA ASP A 266 6.90 5.63 1.18
C ASP A 266 5.47 6.06 0.83
N PHE A 267 5.30 6.60 -0.35
CA PHE A 267 4.05 7.23 -0.78
C PHE A 267 2.83 6.30 -0.63
N TYR A 268 2.97 5.02 -0.94
CA TYR A 268 1.88 4.04 -0.90
C TYR A 268 1.77 3.28 0.42
N HIS A 269 2.65 3.50 1.38
CA HIS A 269 2.61 2.80 2.65
C HIS A 269 1.69 3.51 3.64
N GLU A 270 0.84 2.73 4.30
CA GLU A 270 -0.15 3.19 5.27
C GLU A 270 0.13 2.66 6.68
N SER A 271 1.31 2.13 6.92
CA SER A 271 1.74 1.65 8.23
C SER A 271 3.19 2.00 8.53
N LEU A 272 3.48 2.23 9.81
CA LEU A 272 4.82 2.34 10.38
C LEU A 272 4.99 1.19 11.38
N SER A 273 5.83 0.23 11.04
CA SER A 273 6.14 -0.91 11.89
C SER A 273 7.44 -0.69 12.66
N MET A 274 7.37 -0.90 13.98
CA MET A 274 8.50 -0.67 14.89
C MET A 274 8.90 -1.99 15.53
N LEU A 275 10.06 -2.51 15.13
CA LEU A 275 10.62 -3.74 15.67
C LEU A 275 11.80 -3.45 16.60
N LYS A 276 12.09 -4.40 17.48
CA LYS A 276 13.28 -4.34 18.29
C LYS A 276 14.52 -4.65 17.46
N ASN A 277 15.55 -3.84 17.57
CA ASN A 277 16.83 -4.09 16.91
C ASN A 277 17.66 -5.09 17.72
N ASN A 278 17.30 -6.38 17.67
CA ASN A 278 18.04 -7.43 18.36
C ASN A 278 19.04 -8.05 17.39
N GLN A 279 20.33 -7.86 17.66
CA GLN A 279 21.43 -8.41 16.87
C GLN A 279 22.24 -9.47 17.66
N GLU A 280 21.73 -9.91 18.80
CA GLU A 280 22.42 -10.89 19.63
C GLU A 280 22.46 -12.25 18.95
N ARG A 281 23.66 -12.81 18.80
CA ARG A 281 23.85 -14.18 18.35
C ARG A 281 24.00 -15.11 19.53
N TYR A 282 23.07 -16.02 19.67
CA TYR A 282 23.19 -17.07 20.69
C TYR A 282 24.22 -18.10 20.27
N PHE A 283 25.28 -18.28 21.08
CA PHE A 283 26.23 -19.36 20.87
C PHE A 283 25.50 -20.69 20.94
N LEU A 284 25.67 -21.53 19.92
CA LEU A 284 24.97 -22.81 19.75
C LEU A 284 23.43 -22.70 19.90
N GLY A 285 22.83 -21.56 19.52
CA GLY A 285 21.41 -21.30 19.69
C GLY A 285 20.48 -22.33 19.00
N TRP A 286 20.99 -23.06 18.02
CA TRP A 286 20.28 -24.14 17.34
C TRP A 286 20.21 -25.46 18.16
N LEU A 287 21.05 -25.61 19.18
CA LEU A 287 21.05 -26.73 20.12
C LEU A 287 20.17 -26.51 21.36
N LEU A 288 19.77 -25.25 21.60
CA LEU A 288 18.94 -24.89 22.73
C LEU A 288 17.52 -25.41 22.54
N PRO A 289 16.82 -25.81 23.60
CA PRO A 289 15.40 -26.23 23.54
C PRO A 289 14.47 -25.18 22.93
N GLY A 290 14.81 -23.88 23.05
CA GLY A 290 14.09 -22.77 22.44
C GLY A 290 12.67 -22.62 22.92
N PHE A 291 12.44 -22.53 24.23
CA PHE A 291 11.10 -22.35 24.83
C PHE A 291 10.40 -21.06 24.41
N ASP A 292 11.19 -20.03 24.08
CA ASP A 292 10.78 -18.68 23.69
C ASP A 292 10.96 -18.40 22.19
N LYS A 293 11.44 -19.37 21.42
CA LYS A 293 11.76 -19.16 20.00
C LYS A 293 10.60 -19.56 19.08
N PHE A 294 10.35 -18.73 18.08
CA PHE A 294 9.45 -19.10 17.00
C PHE A 294 10.01 -20.26 16.18
N THR A 295 9.17 -21.21 15.80
CA THR A 295 9.57 -22.36 14.98
C THR A 295 8.55 -22.65 13.89
N LEU A 296 8.96 -22.49 12.64
CA LEU A 296 8.18 -22.87 11.48
C LEU A 296 8.25 -24.39 11.21
N THR A 297 9.42 -25.00 11.48
CA THR A 297 9.72 -26.40 11.16
C THR A 297 9.58 -27.35 12.34
N ASN A 298 8.97 -26.90 13.43
CA ASN A 298 8.80 -27.68 14.67
C ASN A 298 10.13 -28.12 15.34
N THR A 299 11.18 -27.35 15.13
CA THR A 299 12.52 -27.66 15.64
C THR A 299 12.65 -27.37 17.14
N PHE A 300 11.91 -26.38 17.66
CA PHE A 300 11.96 -25.96 19.05
C PHE A 300 10.77 -26.45 19.87
N ILE A 301 10.99 -26.64 21.15
CA ILE A 301 9.97 -27.11 22.11
C ILE A 301 8.86 -26.07 22.32
N SER A 302 9.12 -24.81 22.02
CA SER A 302 8.12 -23.72 22.03
C SER A 302 6.81 -24.04 21.31
N LYS A 303 6.83 -24.94 20.31
CA LYS A 303 5.62 -25.40 19.65
C LYS A 303 4.67 -26.17 20.55
N LEU A 304 5.17 -26.84 21.58
CA LEU A 304 4.35 -27.57 22.54
C LEU A 304 3.68 -26.65 23.55
N PHE A 305 4.18 -25.43 23.67
CA PHE A 305 3.66 -24.40 24.56
C PHE A 305 3.10 -23.29 23.67
N ASN A 306 1.82 -23.00 23.85
CA ASN A 306 1.13 -21.92 23.09
C ASN A 306 1.62 -20.54 23.58
N SER A 307 2.89 -20.21 23.32
CA SER A 307 3.53 -18.98 23.78
C SER A 307 3.37 -17.90 22.73
N ASN A 308 2.94 -16.73 23.15
CA ASN A 308 2.99 -15.53 22.31
C ASN A 308 4.47 -15.18 22.06
N HIS A 309 4.95 -15.42 20.86
CA HIS A 309 6.29 -15.03 20.48
C HIS A 309 6.30 -13.55 20.08
N SER A 310 7.18 -12.79 20.71
CA SER A 310 7.51 -11.45 20.24
C SER A 310 8.15 -11.57 18.86
N ILE A 311 7.74 -10.74 17.92
CA ILE A 311 8.42 -10.61 16.62
C ILE A 311 9.76 -9.92 16.89
N ASP A 312 10.75 -10.71 17.23
CA ASP A 312 12.12 -10.29 17.46
C ASP A 312 12.85 -10.38 16.12
N HIS A 313 12.95 -9.27 15.42
CA HIS A 313 13.55 -8.90 14.32
C HIS A 313 14.61 -9.66 13.66
N ASN A 314 15.29 -9.25 12.90
CA ASN A 314 16.22 -9.22 11.77
C ASN A 314 17.43 -10.15 11.83
N MET A 315 17.53 -11.14 12.69
CA MET A 315 18.66 -12.07 12.66
C MET A 315 18.45 -13.25 11.72
N LYS A 316 19.26 -13.30 10.68
CA LYS A 316 19.51 -14.56 9.98
C LYS A 316 20.30 -15.48 10.90
N ASN A 317 19.63 -16.42 11.59
CA ASN A 317 20.29 -17.45 12.35
C ASN A 317 20.88 -18.51 11.40
N GLY A 318 21.96 -18.20 10.72
CA GLY A 318 22.63 -19.08 9.78
C GLY A 318 23.07 -18.40 8.49
N SER A 319 23.68 -19.15 7.59
CA SER A 319 24.08 -18.70 6.25
C SER A 319 22.90 -18.72 5.27
N GLU A 320 23.06 -18.03 4.15
CA GLU A 320 22.10 -18.09 3.04
C GLU A 320 21.94 -19.54 2.54
N ARG A 321 20.70 -19.92 2.27
CA ARG A 321 20.38 -21.26 1.80
C ARG A 321 19.91 -21.21 0.36
N ALA A 322 20.23 -22.27 -0.40
CA ALA A 322 19.71 -22.45 -1.75
C ALA A 322 18.18 -22.60 -1.72
N ILE A 323 17.54 -22.17 -2.80
CA ILE A 323 16.12 -22.42 -3.02
C ILE A 323 15.91 -23.89 -3.35
N VAL A 324 15.30 -24.62 -2.42
CA VAL A 324 15.01 -26.04 -2.57
C VAL A 324 13.49 -26.22 -2.75
N PRO A 325 13.03 -26.88 -3.82
CA PRO A 325 11.59 -27.05 -4.09
C PRO A 325 10.99 -28.16 -3.19
N ILE A 326 10.76 -27.85 -1.93
CA ILE A 326 10.18 -28.75 -0.92
C ILE A 326 8.69 -28.50 -0.67
N GLY A 327 8.04 -27.67 -1.51
CA GLY A 327 6.61 -27.39 -1.44
C GLY A 327 6.20 -26.47 -0.28
N LEU A 328 7.12 -25.69 0.30
CA LEU A 328 6.78 -24.75 1.38
C LEU A 328 6.09 -23.51 0.85
N TRP A 329 6.48 -23.03 -0.31
CA TRP A 329 5.89 -21.82 -0.90
C TRP A 329 4.49 -22.08 -1.42
N GLU A 330 4.27 -23.27 -1.99
CA GLU A 330 2.97 -23.73 -2.46
C GLU A 330 1.94 -23.84 -1.32
N LYS A 331 2.40 -24.08 -0.09
CA LYS A 331 1.52 -24.17 1.10
C LYS A 331 1.00 -22.81 1.56
N VAL A 332 1.72 -21.73 1.27
CA VAL A 332 1.39 -20.38 1.75
C VAL A 332 0.91 -19.45 0.65
N LEU A 333 1.10 -19.81 -0.60
CA LEU A 333 0.62 -19.05 -1.74
C LEU A 333 -0.76 -19.57 -2.17
N PRO A 334 -1.84 -18.83 -1.95
CA PRO A 334 -3.19 -19.25 -2.31
C PRO A 334 -3.49 -18.95 -3.79
N MET A 335 -2.63 -19.38 -4.69
CA MET A 335 -2.77 -19.23 -6.15
C MET A 335 -2.33 -20.53 -6.82
N ASP A 336 -2.99 -20.90 -7.90
CA ASP A 336 -2.63 -22.09 -8.68
C ASP A 336 -1.49 -21.79 -9.68
N ILE A 337 -0.32 -21.47 -9.12
CA ILE A 337 0.92 -21.24 -9.86
C ILE A 337 2.05 -22.05 -9.25
N LEU A 338 3.16 -22.15 -9.97
CA LEU A 338 4.36 -22.89 -9.53
C LEU A 338 5.43 -21.91 -9.01
N PRO A 339 5.37 -21.43 -7.76
CA PRO A 339 6.20 -20.33 -7.26
C PRO A 339 7.69 -20.64 -7.28
N ASN A 340 8.09 -21.88 -7.01
CA ASN A 340 9.49 -22.28 -7.05
C ASN A 340 10.12 -22.16 -8.44
N PHE A 341 9.39 -22.54 -9.48
CA PHE A 341 9.84 -22.43 -10.85
C PHE A 341 9.83 -20.97 -11.31
N LEU A 342 8.74 -20.25 -11.02
CA LEU A 342 8.60 -18.84 -11.37
C LEU A 342 9.73 -17.98 -10.78
N VAL A 343 10.05 -18.13 -9.49
CA VAL A 343 11.14 -17.36 -8.86
C VAL A 343 12.50 -17.70 -9.49
N ARG A 344 12.74 -18.95 -9.87
CA ARG A 344 13.97 -19.33 -10.57
C ARG A 344 14.07 -18.70 -11.94
N SER A 345 12.98 -18.67 -12.69
CA SER A 345 12.92 -18.01 -14.01
C SER A 345 13.15 -16.50 -13.86
N ILE A 346 12.62 -15.87 -12.81
CA ILE A 346 12.88 -14.46 -12.48
C ILE A 346 14.36 -14.23 -12.20
N LEU A 347 14.99 -15.08 -11.39
CA LEU A 347 16.42 -14.98 -11.07
C LEU A 347 17.32 -15.22 -12.28
N ALA A 348 16.89 -16.10 -13.20
CA ALA A 348 17.57 -16.36 -14.45
C ALA A 348 17.31 -15.30 -15.53
N ALA A 349 16.37 -14.38 -15.30
CA ALA A 349 15.86 -13.42 -16.28
C ALA A 349 15.30 -14.06 -17.56
N ASP A 350 14.72 -15.25 -17.42
CA ASP A 350 14.08 -15.99 -18.49
C ASP A 350 12.63 -15.52 -18.66
N ILE A 351 12.41 -14.60 -19.59
CA ILE A 351 11.12 -13.96 -19.80
C ILE A 351 10.07 -14.95 -20.33
N GLU A 352 10.46 -15.86 -21.21
CA GLU A 352 9.51 -16.82 -21.79
C GLU A 352 8.95 -17.77 -20.73
N ASP A 353 9.81 -18.29 -19.85
CA ASP A 353 9.36 -19.14 -18.77
C ASP A 353 8.61 -18.37 -17.69
N MET A 354 8.97 -17.10 -17.42
CA MET A 354 8.18 -16.26 -16.51
C MET A 354 6.73 -16.10 -17.03
N GLU A 355 6.55 -15.82 -18.32
CA GLU A 355 5.22 -15.66 -18.93
C GLU A 355 4.41 -16.96 -18.89
N LYS A 356 5.02 -18.10 -19.19
CA LYS A 356 4.38 -19.42 -19.11
C LYS A 356 3.97 -19.82 -17.69
N LEU A 357 4.72 -19.34 -16.70
CA LEU A 357 4.51 -19.63 -15.28
C LEU A 357 3.59 -18.63 -14.57
N GLY A 358 3.03 -17.67 -15.27
CA GLY A 358 2.01 -16.76 -14.75
C GLY A 358 2.58 -15.56 -13.98
N ILE A 359 3.60 -14.89 -14.54
CA ILE A 359 4.19 -13.68 -13.94
C ILE A 359 3.21 -12.47 -13.92
N TYR A 360 2.16 -12.51 -14.74
CA TYR A 360 1.17 -11.44 -14.86
C TYR A 360 0.14 -11.41 -13.74
#